data_a2cc6a40fba244c85ed09ca27d34673f
#
_entry.id   a2cc6a40fba244c85ed09ca27d34673f
#
_cell.length_a   1.000
_cell.length_b   1.000
_cell.length_c   1.000
_cell.angle_alpha   90.00
_cell.angle_beta   90.00
_cell.angle_gamma   90.00
#
_symmetry.space_group_name_H-M   'P 1'
#
loop_
_entity.id
_entity.type
_entity.pdbx_description
1 polymer ?
#
loop_
_entity_poly.entity_id
_entity_poly.type
_entity_poly.pdbx_seq_one_letter_code
_entity_poly.pdbx_strand_id
1 'polypeptide(L)'
;MKLYELQNRGGLDNVVRAERADPKPGSAQVLLKMKACSLNYRDLMVAKGSYGAPPPAGRIPLSDGVGEVIEIGAGVSRVQVGERVAGAFMQQWLGGGIPAEAPLSALGGAIDGMLAEYVVLSEQGVVKVPAHLTDDEAASLPCAAVTAWNALMRQGELKAGDTVVCLGTGGVSMIALAFAKMSGARVIVTSSSDEKLAVAKQLGADQTINYKAIPDWDKAVIEVTGGRGADIVIEVGGSGTLSKSINAARLGGAVALIGVIAGASGEINTAAILRRHIRVQGIYVGSREMFEEMNRAIEVNQMRPAIGRSFGFEEAGAAYRYLESAVHTGKVTIRI
;
A
#
# COMPACT_ATOMS: atom_id res chain seq x y z
N MET A 1 9.50 13.28 -23.03
CA MET A 1 8.41 12.96 -22.09
C MET A 1 8.39 13.90 -20.90
N LYS A 2 7.21 14.22 -20.40
CA LYS A 2 7.02 14.95 -19.14
C LYS A 2 7.09 13.99 -17.96
N LEU A 3 7.64 14.46 -16.84
CA LEU A 3 7.76 13.68 -15.61
C LEU A 3 7.93 14.61 -14.40
N TYR A 4 7.97 14.02 -13.21
CA TYR A 4 8.38 14.71 -12.01
C TYR A 4 9.69 14.11 -11.47
N GLU A 5 10.49 14.95 -10.84
CA GLU A 5 11.78 14.58 -10.25
C GLU A 5 11.89 15.07 -8.81
N LEU A 6 12.66 14.35 -8.01
CA LEU A 6 13.09 14.79 -6.69
C LEU A 6 14.41 15.57 -6.83
N GLN A 7 14.43 16.82 -6.35
CA GLN A 7 15.57 17.73 -6.45
C GLN A 7 16.54 17.66 -5.25
N ASN A 8 16.34 16.71 -4.36
CA ASN A 8 17.14 16.50 -3.12
C ASN A 8 17.21 17.74 -2.19
N ARG A 9 16.12 18.50 -2.12
CA ARG A 9 16.01 19.70 -1.27
C ARG A 9 15.28 19.46 0.05
N GLY A 10 14.68 18.26 0.21
CA GLY A 10 13.76 17.93 1.30
C GLY A 10 12.43 18.69 1.22
N GLY A 11 11.38 18.09 1.77
CA GLY A 11 10.02 18.65 1.74
C GLY A 11 9.26 18.39 0.43
N LEU A 12 8.00 18.80 0.37
CA LEU A 12 7.14 18.51 -0.79
C LEU A 12 7.45 19.37 -2.01
N ASP A 13 8.04 20.54 -1.84
CA ASP A 13 8.53 21.38 -2.94
C ASP A 13 9.75 20.77 -3.66
N ASN A 14 10.25 19.64 -3.15
CA ASN A 14 11.26 18.79 -3.79
C ASN A 14 10.74 18.06 -5.03
N VAL A 15 9.42 17.89 -5.17
CA VAL A 15 8.78 17.22 -6.29
C VAL A 15 8.55 18.22 -7.41
N VAL A 16 9.44 18.24 -8.40
CA VAL A 16 9.48 19.26 -9.45
C VAL A 16 9.22 18.64 -10.81
N ARG A 17 8.42 19.32 -11.62
CA ARG A 17 8.18 18.92 -13.01
C ARG A 17 9.45 19.09 -13.84
N ALA A 18 9.72 18.13 -14.71
CA ALA A 18 10.85 18.10 -15.62
C ALA A 18 10.49 17.46 -16.97
N GLU A 19 11.41 17.53 -17.90
CA GLU A 19 11.31 16.85 -19.19
C GLU A 19 12.59 16.05 -19.46
N ARG A 20 12.44 14.86 -20.05
CA ARG A 20 13.53 14.00 -20.51
C ARG A 20 13.21 13.47 -21.91
N ALA A 21 14.21 12.93 -22.60
CA ALA A 21 14.00 12.14 -23.80
C ALA A 21 13.11 10.92 -23.49
N ASP A 22 12.32 10.50 -24.48
CA ASP A 22 11.52 9.30 -24.33
C ASP A 22 12.43 8.07 -24.20
N PRO A 23 12.21 7.22 -23.20
CA PRO A 23 13.02 6.03 -22.99
C PRO A 23 12.69 4.95 -24.04
N LYS A 24 13.63 4.04 -24.26
CA LYS A 24 13.43 2.86 -25.12
C LYS A 24 13.68 1.58 -24.31
N PRO A 25 12.89 0.52 -24.51
CA PRO A 25 13.12 -0.73 -23.82
C PRO A 25 14.35 -1.47 -24.38
N GLY A 26 15.21 -1.92 -23.48
CA GLY A 26 16.29 -2.85 -23.80
C GLY A 26 15.80 -4.30 -23.81
N SER A 27 16.74 -5.27 -23.89
CA SER A 27 16.40 -6.70 -23.80
C SER A 27 15.68 -7.02 -22.49
N ALA A 28 14.65 -7.85 -22.56
CA ALA A 28 13.76 -8.26 -21.44
C ALA A 28 13.08 -7.09 -20.72
N GLN A 29 12.94 -5.93 -21.37
CA GLN A 29 12.25 -4.76 -20.85
C GLN A 29 11.01 -4.42 -21.67
N VAL A 30 10.09 -3.70 -21.04
CA VAL A 30 8.86 -3.19 -21.63
C VAL A 30 8.77 -1.69 -21.44
N LEU A 31 8.26 -0.99 -22.45
CA LEU A 31 7.93 0.43 -22.39
C LEU A 31 6.44 0.58 -22.10
N LEU A 32 6.13 1.27 -21.01
CA LEU A 32 4.77 1.58 -20.57
C LEU A 32 4.42 3.02 -20.91
N LYS A 33 3.26 3.24 -21.53
CA LYS A 33 2.57 4.53 -21.54
C LYS A 33 1.72 4.60 -20.30
N MET A 34 2.11 5.45 -19.37
CA MET A 34 1.44 5.54 -18.08
C MET A 34 0.01 6.09 -18.21
N LYS A 35 -0.89 5.59 -17.38
CA LYS A 35 -2.30 6.00 -17.32
C LYS A 35 -2.64 6.64 -15.98
N ALA A 36 -2.14 6.06 -14.89
CA ALA A 36 -2.31 6.59 -13.54
C ALA A 36 -1.19 6.14 -12.60
N CYS A 37 -0.93 6.96 -11.60
CA CYS A 37 -0.08 6.66 -10.45
C CYS A 37 -0.88 6.76 -9.16
N SER A 38 -0.37 6.20 -8.07
CA SER A 38 -0.99 6.31 -6.77
C SER A 38 0.03 6.61 -5.68
N LEU A 39 -0.37 7.44 -4.73
CA LEU A 39 0.48 7.87 -3.64
C LEU A 39 0.35 6.95 -2.42
N ASN A 40 1.45 6.79 -1.69
CA ASN A 40 1.56 6.10 -0.42
C ASN A 40 2.25 7.00 0.60
N TYR A 41 2.06 6.73 1.90
CA TYR A 41 2.71 7.50 2.97
C TYR A 41 4.25 7.53 2.84
N ARG A 42 4.84 6.43 2.35
CA ARG A 42 6.28 6.38 2.08
C ARG A 42 6.74 7.43 1.06
N ASP A 43 5.90 7.80 0.10
CA ASP A 43 6.27 8.77 -0.94
C ASP A 43 6.40 10.19 -0.35
N LEU A 44 5.59 10.52 0.68
CA LEU A 44 5.81 11.72 1.50
C LEU A 44 7.16 11.66 2.23
N MET A 45 7.48 10.51 2.82
CA MET A 45 8.75 10.34 3.56
C MET A 45 9.97 10.42 2.61
N VAL A 46 9.86 9.83 1.42
CA VAL A 46 10.91 9.91 0.39
C VAL A 46 11.11 11.36 -0.07
N ALA A 47 10.02 12.07 -0.40
CA ALA A 47 10.09 13.48 -0.81
C ALA A 47 10.67 14.38 0.28
N LYS A 48 10.39 14.08 1.56
CA LYS A 48 10.94 14.79 2.72
C LYS A 48 12.36 14.36 3.10
N GLY A 49 12.92 13.32 2.47
CA GLY A 49 14.23 12.78 2.82
C GLY A 49 14.28 12.03 4.15
N SER A 50 13.14 11.52 4.63
CA SER A 50 13.01 10.81 5.92
C SER A 50 12.77 9.30 5.77
N TYR A 51 12.91 8.74 4.55
CA TYR A 51 12.76 7.32 4.26
C TYR A 51 14.11 6.68 3.92
N GLY A 52 14.91 6.39 4.95
CA GLY A 52 16.27 5.88 4.75
C GLY A 52 17.21 6.91 4.14
N ALA A 53 18.15 6.46 3.30
CA ALA A 53 19.02 7.38 2.55
C ALA A 53 18.20 8.17 1.52
N PRO A 54 18.39 9.49 1.43
CA PRO A 54 17.69 10.29 0.45
C PRO A 54 18.07 9.85 -0.97
N PRO A 55 17.10 9.77 -1.91
CA PRO A 55 17.40 9.42 -3.28
C PRO A 55 18.25 10.51 -3.95
N PRO A 56 19.06 10.16 -4.98
CA PRO A 56 19.80 11.16 -5.75
C PRO A 56 18.85 12.16 -6.43
N ALA A 57 19.34 13.38 -6.67
CA ALA A 57 18.62 14.37 -7.47
C ALA A 57 18.30 13.81 -8.87
N GLY A 58 17.14 14.15 -9.36
CA GLY A 58 16.62 13.62 -10.63
C GLY A 58 15.85 12.30 -10.50
N ARG A 59 15.71 11.70 -9.33
CA ARG A 59 14.92 10.49 -9.12
C ARG A 59 13.43 10.73 -9.45
N ILE A 60 12.86 9.91 -10.32
CA ILE A 60 11.41 9.91 -10.58
C ILE A 60 10.69 9.33 -9.34
N PRO A 61 9.74 10.04 -8.73
CA PRO A 61 9.05 9.55 -7.54
C PRO A 61 7.91 8.59 -7.86
N LEU A 62 7.22 8.13 -6.80
CA LEU A 62 6.11 7.19 -6.72
C LEU A 62 6.48 5.75 -7.09
N SER A 63 6.09 4.83 -6.20
CA SER A 63 6.27 3.40 -6.44
C SER A 63 5.16 2.79 -7.27
N ASP A 64 3.97 3.39 -7.22
CA ASP A 64 2.74 2.78 -7.73
C ASP A 64 2.28 3.45 -9.03
N GLY A 65 2.06 2.64 -10.05
CA GLY A 65 1.49 3.10 -11.30
C GLY A 65 1.02 1.96 -12.18
N VAL A 66 0.10 2.28 -13.07
CA VAL A 66 -0.41 1.41 -14.13
C VAL A 66 -0.19 2.08 -15.48
N GLY A 67 0.19 1.29 -16.47
CA GLY A 67 0.37 1.74 -17.85
C GLY A 67 -0.01 0.66 -18.85
N GLU A 68 -0.09 1.07 -20.10
CA GLU A 68 -0.26 0.18 -21.25
C GLU A 68 1.12 -0.12 -21.84
N VAL A 69 1.41 -1.37 -22.10
CA VAL A 69 2.61 -1.80 -22.82
C VAL A 69 2.50 -1.32 -24.27
N ILE A 70 3.39 -0.40 -24.68
CA ILE A 70 3.40 0.15 -26.05
C ILE A 70 4.57 -0.35 -26.90
N GLU A 71 5.64 -0.85 -26.26
CA GLU A 71 6.80 -1.44 -26.95
C GLU A 71 7.43 -2.50 -26.03
N ILE A 72 7.97 -3.56 -26.65
CA ILE A 72 8.66 -4.64 -25.95
C ILE A 72 10.06 -4.85 -26.51
N GLY A 73 11.05 -5.04 -25.65
CA GLY A 73 12.41 -5.38 -26.05
C GLY A 73 12.57 -6.85 -26.43
N ALA A 74 13.72 -7.19 -26.96
CA ALA A 74 14.04 -8.56 -27.35
C ALA A 74 13.97 -9.50 -26.12
N GLY A 75 13.39 -10.70 -26.31
CA GLY A 75 13.28 -11.74 -25.28
C GLY A 75 12.11 -11.59 -24.32
N VAL A 76 11.29 -10.53 -24.43
CA VAL A 76 10.06 -10.40 -23.64
C VAL A 76 9.05 -11.47 -24.05
N SER A 77 8.49 -12.15 -23.04
CA SER A 77 7.52 -13.26 -23.22
C SER A 77 6.32 -13.18 -22.27
N ARG A 78 6.43 -12.45 -21.17
CA ARG A 78 5.40 -12.41 -20.10
C ARG A 78 4.22 -11.51 -20.42
N VAL A 79 4.42 -10.51 -21.25
CA VAL A 79 3.40 -9.51 -21.62
C VAL A 79 3.47 -9.18 -23.12
N GLN A 80 2.40 -8.59 -23.63
CA GLN A 80 2.26 -8.19 -25.03
C GLN A 80 1.90 -6.70 -25.13
N VAL A 81 2.18 -6.10 -26.29
CA VAL A 81 1.73 -4.73 -26.60
C VAL A 81 0.20 -4.65 -26.50
N GLY A 82 -0.31 -3.58 -25.89
CA GLY A 82 -1.72 -3.34 -25.61
C GLY A 82 -2.20 -3.85 -24.24
N GLU A 83 -1.41 -4.67 -23.53
CA GLU A 83 -1.78 -5.13 -22.19
C GLU A 83 -1.58 -4.05 -21.14
N ARG A 84 -2.51 -3.96 -20.17
CA ARG A 84 -2.38 -3.09 -19.00
C ARG A 84 -1.63 -3.82 -17.90
N VAL A 85 -0.57 -3.18 -17.39
CA VAL A 85 0.28 -3.72 -16.34
C VAL A 85 0.60 -2.67 -15.28
N ALA A 86 0.84 -3.12 -14.05
CA ALA A 86 1.38 -2.30 -12.97
C ALA A 86 2.80 -2.76 -12.62
N GLY A 87 3.66 -1.84 -12.18
CA GLY A 87 4.98 -2.18 -11.67
C GLY A 87 4.91 -2.82 -10.29
N ALA A 88 5.59 -3.94 -10.06
CA ALA A 88 5.79 -4.47 -8.72
C ALA A 88 6.65 -3.49 -7.90
N PHE A 89 6.28 -3.25 -6.63
CA PHE A 89 6.96 -2.27 -5.78
C PHE A 89 8.48 -2.50 -5.70
N MET A 90 8.89 -3.74 -5.45
CA MET A 90 10.28 -4.20 -5.52
C MET A 90 10.46 -5.04 -6.77
N GLN A 91 11.20 -4.53 -7.75
CA GLN A 91 11.35 -5.14 -9.06
C GLN A 91 12.05 -6.51 -9.03
N GLN A 92 12.83 -6.79 -7.98
CA GLN A 92 13.62 -8.01 -7.82
C GLN A 92 13.04 -9.00 -6.80
N TRP A 93 11.92 -8.71 -6.15
CA TRP A 93 11.25 -9.68 -5.30
C TRP A 93 10.17 -10.46 -6.07
N LEU A 94 10.58 -11.50 -6.75
CA LEU A 94 9.70 -12.26 -7.64
C LEU A 94 8.76 -13.22 -6.90
N GLY A 95 9.22 -13.84 -5.81
CA GLY A 95 8.44 -14.79 -4.99
C GLY A 95 9.22 -15.31 -3.80
N GLY A 96 8.59 -16.15 -2.99
CA GLY A 96 9.20 -16.71 -1.79
C GLY A 96 9.57 -15.68 -0.72
N GLY A 97 10.61 -15.97 0.08
CA GLY A 97 11.15 -15.03 1.07
C GLY A 97 11.72 -13.78 0.41
N ILE A 98 11.76 -12.66 1.18
CA ILE A 98 12.34 -11.41 0.67
C ILE A 98 13.86 -11.57 0.49
N PRO A 99 14.43 -11.39 -0.73
CA PRO A 99 15.86 -11.40 -0.93
C PRO A 99 16.51 -10.10 -0.42
N ALA A 100 17.76 -10.17 0.00
CA ALA A 100 18.46 -9.03 0.62
C ALA A 100 18.56 -7.80 -0.32
N GLU A 101 18.63 -8.03 -1.61
CA GLU A 101 18.70 -6.99 -2.65
C GLU A 101 17.35 -6.39 -3.03
N ALA A 102 16.23 -7.00 -2.66
CA ALA A 102 14.90 -6.53 -3.05
C ALA A 102 14.65 -5.03 -2.71
N PRO A 103 15.00 -4.53 -1.51
CA PRO A 103 14.82 -3.13 -1.17
C PRO A 103 15.58 -2.16 -2.09
N LEU A 104 16.70 -2.60 -2.69
CA LEU A 104 17.50 -1.82 -3.61
C LEU A 104 16.85 -1.66 -5.00
N SER A 105 15.76 -2.39 -5.24
CA SER A 105 14.95 -2.33 -6.47
C SER A 105 13.59 -1.67 -6.27
N ALA A 106 13.37 -1.01 -5.13
CA ALA A 106 12.11 -0.35 -4.83
C ALA A 106 11.91 0.92 -5.69
N LEU A 107 10.80 0.93 -6.45
CA LEU A 107 10.42 2.04 -7.32
C LEU A 107 10.18 3.34 -6.53
N GLY A 108 10.51 4.47 -7.15
CA GLY A 108 10.29 5.81 -6.60
C GLY A 108 11.15 6.17 -5.40
N GLY A 109 12.20 5.40 -5.15
CA GLY A 109 13.16 5.60 -4.07
C GLY A 109 14.53 5.09 -4.46
N ALA A 110 14.77 3.78 -4.34
CA ALA A 110 16.04 3.15 -4.73
C ALA A 110 16.32 3.26 -6.24
N ILE A 111 15.28 3.09 -7.06
CA ILE A 111 15.31 3.26 -8.52
C ILE A 111 14.23 4.25 -8.96
N ASP A 112 14.24 4.66 -10.23
CA ASP A 112 13.20 5.55 -10.79
C ASP A 112 11.81 4.94 -10.61
N GLY A 113 10.86 5.82 -10.32
CA GLY A 113 9.45 5.48 -10.07
C GLY A 113 8.55 5.68 -11.28
N MET A 114 7.28 5.89 -10.99
CA MET A 114 6.21 5.77 -11.98
C MET A 114 5.61 7.12 -12.41
N LEU A 115 5.97 8.27 -11.79
CA LEU A 115 5.37 9.56 -12.09
C LEU A 115 5.99 10.22 -13.33
N ALA A 116 5.74 9.62 -14.49
CA ALA A 116 6.20 10.03 -15.81
C ALA A 116 5.20 9.60 -16.89
N GLU A 117 5.23 10.22 -18.08
CA GLU A 117 4.40 9.80 -19.22
C GLU A 117 4.78 8.40 -19.74
N TYR A 118 6.08 8.05 -19.67
CA TYR A 118 6.61 6.76 -20.09
C TYR A 118 7.59 6.20 -19.06
N VAL A 119 7.50 4.88 -18.84
CA VAL A 119 8.37 4.15 -17.91
C VAL A 119 8.86 2.87 -18.54
N VAL A 120 10.16 2.56 -18.41
CA VAL A 120 10.73 1.27 -18.81
C VAL A 120 10.94 0.42 -17.58
N LEU A 121 10.40 -0.81 -17.59
CA LEU A 121 10.58 -1.80 -16.53
C LEU A 121 11.03 -3.15 -17.12
N SER A 122 11.64 -3.98 -16.28
CA SER A 122 11.85 -5.39 -16.60
C SER A 122 10.49 -6.09 -16.78
N GLU A 123 10.36 -7.02 -17.75
CA GLU A 123 9.18 -7.88 -17.85
C GLU A 123 8.92 -8.67 -16.56
N GLN A 124 9.97 -8.96 -15.78
CA GLN A 124 9.86 -9.64 -14.51
C GLN A 124 9.29 -8.75 -13.39
N GLY A 125 9.39 -7.43 -13.55
CA GLY A 125 8.90 -6.45 -12.56
C GLY A 125 7.50 -5.92 -12.86
N VAL A 126 6.79 -6.44 -13.86
CA VAL A 126 5.42 -6.02 -14.18
C VAL A 126 4.42 -7.14 -13.96
N VAL A 127 3.18 -6.75 -13.61
CA VAL A 127 2.05 -7.65 -13.34
C VAL A 127 0.83 -7.16 -14.09
N LYS A 128 0.15 -8.06 -14.84
CA LYS A 128 -1.13 -7.76 -15.50
C LYS A 128 -2.18 -7.41 -14.44
N VAL A 129 -2.97 -6.37 -14.71
CA VAL A 129 -4.01 -5.92 -13.79
C VAL A 129 -5.39 -6.42 -14.20
N PRO A 130 -6.31 -6.69 -13.25
CA PRO A 130 -7.66 -7.13 -13.55
C PRO A 130 -8.39 -6.17 -14.50
N ALA A 131 -9.04 -6.72 -15.55
CA ALA A 131 -9.62 -5.93 -16.62
C ALA A 131 -10.77 -5.01 -16.17
N HIS A 132 -11.53 -5.41 -15.14
CA HIS A 132 -12.66 -4.65 -14.61
C HIS A 132 -12.26 -3.39 -13.84
N LEU A 133 -11.00 -3.27 -13.41
CA LEU A 133 -10.52 -2.11 -12.67
C LEU A 133 -10.28 -0.92 -13.60
N THR A 134 -10.64 0.27 -13.13
CA THR A 134 -10.18 1.53 -13.72
C THR A 134 -8.67 1.71 -13.53
N ASP A 135 -8.06 2.65 -14.26
CA ASP A 135 -6.63 2.90 -14.12
C ASP A 135 -6.26 3.43 -12.71
N ASP A 136 -7.11 4.28 -12.10
CA ASP A 136 -6.93 4.73 -10.71
C ASP A 136 -6.94 3.56 -9.71
N GLU A 137 -7.90 2.63 -9.87
CA GLU A 137 -8.01 1.45 -9.02
C GLU A 137 -6.80 0.52 -9.20
N ALA A 138 -6.41 0.24 -10.45
CA ALA A 138 -5.26 -0.61 -10.77
C ALA A 138 -3.93 0.00 -10.28
N ALA A 139 -3.75 1.32 -10.41
CA ALA A 139 -2.57 2.03 -9.89
C ALA A 139 -2.45 1.95 -8.36
N SER A 140 -3.55 1.67 -7.63
CA SER A 140 -3.56 1.60 -6.17
C SER A 140 -3.06 0.25 -5.60
N LEU A 141 -2.82 -0.75 -6.46
CA LEU A 141 -2.55 -2.12 -6.05
C LEU A 141 -1.10 -2.37 -5.59
N PRO A 142 -0.03 -1.86 -6.25
CA PRO A 142 1.35 -2.36 -6.06
C PRO A 142 1.87 -2.28 -4.63
N CYS A 143 1.63 -1.19 -3.91
CA CYS A 143 2.06 -1.04 -2.53
C CYS A 143 0.95 -1.42 -1.54
N ALA A 144 -0.15 -0.66 -1.52
CA ALA A 144 -1.14 -0.79 -0.46
C ALA A 144 -1.90 -2.12 -0.51
N ALA A 145 -2.30 -2.59 -1.70
CA ALA A 145 -3.06 -3.83 -1.80
C ALA A 145 -2.16 -5.06 -1.59
N VAL A 146 -0.97 -5.09 -2.17
CA VAL A 146 -0.02 -6.19 -1.94
C VAL A 146 0.39 -6.25 -0.47
N THR A 147 0.56 -5.11 0.21
CA THR A 147 0.81 -5.05 1.65
C THR A 147 -0.34 -5.67 2.45
N ALA A 148 -1.58 -5.28 2.15
CA ALA A 148 -2.77 -5.82 2.83
C ALA A 148 -2.92 -7.33 2.56
N TRP A 149 -2.66 -7.79 1.33
CA TRP A 149 -2.66 -9.20 0.96
C TRP A 149 -1.62 -10.00 1.75
N ASN A 150 -0.37 -9.54 1.77
CA ASN A 150 0.70 -10.16 2.53
C ASN A 150 0.35 -10.23 4.02
N ALA A 151 -0.13 -9.12 4.59
CA ALA A 151 -0.51 -9.04 6.01
C ALA A 151 -1.64 -10.00 6.39
N LEU A 152 -2.67 -10.13 5.55
CA LEU A 152 -3.85 -10.94 5.85
C LEU A 152 -3.64 -12.41 5.44
N MET A 153 -3.24 -12.64 4.17
CA MET A 153 -3.26 -13.98 3.59
C MET A 153 -1.98 -14.78 3.86
N ARG A 154 -0.82 -14.12 3.73
CA ARG A 154 0.47 -14.82 3.86
C ARG A 154 0.97 -14.89 5.30
N GLN A 155 0.94 -13.77 6.02
CA GLN A 155 1.47 -13.70 7.39
C GLN A 155 0.39 -13.87 8.45
N GLY A 156 -0.81 -13.37 8.18
CA GLY A 156 -1.95 -13.46 9.09
C GLY A 156 -2.67 -14.80 9.03
N GLU A 157 -2.57 -15.53 7.92
CA GLU A 157 -3.28 -16.79 7.69
C GLU A 157 -4.80 -16.65 7.91
N LEU A 158 -5.37 -15.55 7.39
CA LEU A 158 -6.77 -15.19 7.57
C LEU A 158 -7.71 -16.33 7.15
N LYS A 159 -8.70 -16.59 7.99
CA LYS A 159 -9.73 -17.60 7.75
C LYS A 159 -11.13 -16.98 7.84
N ALA A 160 -12.09 -17.60 7.17
CA ALA A 160 -13.50 -17.23 7.32
C ALA A 160 -13.93 -17.36 8.80
N GLY A 161 -14.65 -16.35 9.31
CA GLY A 161 -15.05 -16.24 10.71
C GLY A 161 -14.04 -15.54 11.62
N ASP A 162 -12.81 -15.26 11.16
CA ASP A 162 -11.84 -14.46 11.93
C ASP A 162 -12.32 -13.02 12.11
N THR A 163 -11.76 -12.35 13.10
CA THR A 163 -11.95 -10.89 13.33
C THR A 163 -10.69 -10.15 13.01
N VAL A 164 -10.80 -9.15 12.12
CA VAL A 164 -9.70 -8.26 11.72
C VAL A 164 -9.93 -6.86 12.26
N VAL A 165 -8.93 -6.25 12.87
CA VAL A 165 -8.93 -4.82 13.22
C VAL A 165 -8.07 -4.06 12.22
N CYS A 166 -8.64 -3.03 11.57
CA CYS A 166 -7.92 -2.12 10.68
C CYS A 166 -7.75 -0.76 11.37
N LEU A 167 -6.52 -0.31 11.57
CA LEU A 167 -6.25 1.01 12.13
C LEU A 167 -6.30 2.08 11.04
N GLY A 168 -7.13 3.11 11.28
CA GLY A 168 -7.31 4.21 10.32
C GLY A 168 -8.11 3.82 9.07
N THR A 169 -8.25 4.79 8.17
CA THR A 169 -9.06 4.70 6.93
C THR A 169 -8.22 5.03 5.68
N GLY A 170 -6.90 4.88 5.76
CA GLY A 170 -5.99 5.05 4.63
C GLY A 170 -6.02 3.87 3.67
N GLY A 171 -5.19 3.93 2.63
CA GLY A 171 -5.18 2.95 1.53
C GLY A 171 -5.06 1.50 1.98
N VAL A 172 -4.06 1.17 2.80
CA VAL A 172 -3.85 -0.20 3.29
C VAL A 172 -5.06 -0.69 4.08
N SER A 173 -5.57 0.12 5.02
CA SER A 173 -6.66 -0.29 5.91
C SER A 173 -7.98 -0.50 5.16
N MET A 174 -8.31 0.34 4.18
CA MET A 174 -9.54 0.18 3.41
C MET A 174 -9.46 -1.00 2.42
N ILE A 175 -8.30 -1.27 1.87
CA ILE A 175 -8.08 -2.46 1.04
C ILE A 175 -8.08 -3.73 1.90
N ALA A 176 -7.46 -3.67 3.10
CA ALA A 176 -7.51 -4.78 4.05
C ALA A 176 -8.95 -5.10 4.51
N LEU A 177 -9.78 -4.06 4.75
CA LEU A 177 -11.22 -4.22 4.99
C LEU A 177 -11.87 -5.01 3.84
N ALA A 178 -11.66 -4.60 2.58
CA ALA A 178 -12.24 -5.27 1.43
C ALA A 178 -11.80 -6.74 1.31
N PHE A 179 -10.50 -7.02 1.45
CA PHE A 179 -9.98 -8.39 1.42
C PHE A 179 -10.49 -9.25 2.58
N ALA A 180 -10.57 -8.70 3.79
CA ALA A 180 -11.09 -9.42 4.93
C ALA A 180 -12.58 -9.76 4.76
N LYS A 181 -13.39 -8.81 4.26
CA LYS A 181 -14.82 -9.06 3.95
C LYS A 181 -14.98 -10.09 2.83
N MET A 182 -14.20 -9.99 1.76
CA MET A 182 -14.16 -10.97 0.67
C MET A 182 -13.85 -12.39 1.18
N SER A 183 -13.05 -12.51 2.23
CA SER A 183 -12.66 -13.78 2.84
C SER A 183 -13.61 -14.27 3.95
N GLY A 184 -14.74 -13.59 4.19
CA GLY A 184 -15.71 -13.99 5.20
C GLY A 184 -15.35 -13.63 6.64
N ALA A 185 -14.46 -12.66 6.84
CA ALA A 185 -14.07 -12.18 8.16
C ALA A 185 -15.00 -11.06 8.68
N ARG A 186 -15.02 -10.91 10.00
CA ARG A 186 -15.58 -9.74 10.70
C ARG A 186 -14.51 -8.65 10.75
N VAL A 187 -14.88 -7.40 10.43
CA VAL A 187 -13.91 -6.28 10.39
C VAL A 187 -14.34 -5.15 11.32
N ILE A 188 -13.40 -4.72 12.15
CA ILE A 188 -13.49 -3.55 13.02
C ILE A 188 -12.56 -2.49 12.49
N VAL A 189 -13.03 -1.27 12.23
CA VAL A 189 -12.20 -0.16 11.74
C VAL A 189 -12.12 0.93 12.82
N THR A 190 -10.91 1.44 13.06
CA THR A 190 -10.71 2.59 13.97
C THR A 190 -10.37 3.85 13.18
N SER A 191 -10.83 5.01 13.63
CA SER A 191 -10.46 6.31 13.04
C SER A 191 -10.60 7.43 14.07
N SER A 192 -10.12 8.63 13.74
CA SER A 192 -10.32 9.85 14.53
C SER A 192 -11.54 10.68 14.07
N SER A 193 -12.24 10.27 13.00
CA SER A 193 -13.32 11.02 12.37
C SER A 193 -14.52 10.12 12.13
N ASP A 194 -15.69 10.55 12.59
CA ASP A 194 -16.94 9.81 12.41
C ASP A 194 -17.36 9.79 10.93
N GLU A 195 -17.07 10.83 10.16
CA GLU A 195 -17.32 10.87 8.71
C GLU A 195 -16.53 9.77 7.98
N LYS A 196 -15.25 9.59 8.33
CA LYS A 196 -14.43 8.51 7.76
C LYS A 196 -14.90 7.13 8.22
N LEU A 197 -15.37 7.00 9.44
CA LEU A 197 -15.95 5.76 9.95
C LEU A 197 -17.27 5.42 9.24
N ALA A 198 -18.09 6.43 8.91
CA ALA A 198 -19.29 6.22 8.10
C ALA A 198 -18.94 5.65 6.70
N VAL A 199 -17.89 6.15 6.05
CA VAL A 199 -17.38 5.59 4.79
C VAL A 199 -16.92 4.14 4.98
N ALA A 200 -16.14 3.86 6.03
CA ALA A 200 -15.71 2.49 6.32
C ALA A 200 -16.90 1.54 6.55
N LYS A 201 -17.96 2.03 7.20
CA LYS A 201 -19.21 1.27 7.40
C LYS A 201 -19.91 0.96 6.08
N GLN A 202 -19.98 1.94 5.17
CA GLN A 202 -20.53 1.74 3.81
C GLN A 202 -19.71 0.73 3.00
N LEU A 203 -18.39 0.69 3.21
CA LEU A 203 -17.48 -0.26 2.59
C LEU A 203 -17.51 -1.66 3.24
N GLY A 204 -18.37 -1.89 4.23
CA GLY A 204 -18.62 -3.21 4.82
C GLY A 204 -17.96 -3.47 6.18
N ALA A 205 -17.45 -2.46 6.87
CA ALA A 205 -16.98 -2.64 8.25
C ALA A 205 -18.14 -3.07 9.16
N ASP A 206 -17.98 -4.14 9.93
CA ASP A 206 -19.00 -4.65 10.84
C ASP A 206 -19.14 -3.77 12.08
N GLN A 207 -18.01 -3.23 12.55
CA GLN A 207 -17.95 -2.29 13.68
C GLN A 207 -16.97 -1.16 13.40
N THR A 208 -17.20 -0.02 14.00
CA THR A 208 -16.31 1.16 13.91
C THR A 208 -16.08 1.74 15.30
N ILE A 209 -14.86 2.21 15.56
CA ILE A 209 -14.47 2.80 16.85
C ILE A 209 -13.78 4.14 16.58
N ASN A 210 -14.34 5.23 17.10
CA ASN A 210 -13.65 6.53 17.09
C ASN A 210 -12.71 6.61 18.28
N TYR A 211 -11.39 6.51 18.02
CA TYR A 211 -10.39 6.47 19.10
C TYR A 211 -10.17 7.82 19.79
N LYS A 212 -10.71 8.93 19.26
CA LYS A 212 -10.75 10.20 19.99
C LYS A 212 -11.84 10.21 21.05
N ALA A 213 -13.00 9.61 20.74
CA ALA A 213 -14.10 9.46 21.69
C ALA A 213 -13.85 8.31 22.67
N ILE A 214 -13.21 7.23 22.20
CA ILE A 214 -12.90 6.02 22.97
C ILE A 214 -11.36 5.81 22.91
N PRO A 215 -10.56 6.53 23.73
CA PRO A 215 -9.11 6.40 23.70
C PRO A 215 -8.61 4.99 24.00
N ASP A 216 -9.30 4.22 24.84
CA ASP A 216 -9.03 2.80 25.12
C ASP A 216 -9.69 1.88 24.08
N TRP A 217 -9.46 2.19 22.82
CA TRP A 217 -10.05 1.46 21.68
C TRP A 217 -9.68 -0.04 21.67
N ASP A 218 -8.54 -0.43 22.24
CA ASP A 218 -8.12 -1.82 22.43
C ASP A 218 -9.09 -2.57 23.36
N LYS A 219 -9.51 -1.95 24.47
CA LYS A 219 -10.53 -2.51 25.37
C LYS A 219 -11.89 -2.61 24.67
N ALA A 220 -12.27 -1.58 23.89
CA ALA A 220 -13.49 -1.62 23.10
C ALA A 220 -13.48 -2.76 22.06
N VAL A 221 -12.33 -3.06 21.44
CA VAL A 221 -12.20 -4.24 20.56
C VAL A 221 -12.45 -5.54 21.33
N ILE A 222 -11.89 -5.69 22.54
CA ILE A 222 -12.13 -6.86 23.39
C ILE A 222 -13.62 -6.98 23.72
N GLU A 223 -14.26 -5.88 24.10
CA GLU A 223 -15.71 -5.86 24.44
C GLU A 223 -16.58 -6.28 23.26
N VAL A 224 -16.42 -5.65 22.08
CA VAL A 224 -17.26 -5.95 20.90
C VAL A 224 -17.00 -7.33 20.31
N THR A 225 -15.91 -7.98 20.72
CA THR A 225 -15.58 -9.37 20.36
C THR A 225 -15.97 -10.38 21.45
N GLY A 226 -16.75 -9.95 22.45
CA GLY A 226 -17.21 -10.83 23.55
C GLY A 226 -16.08 -11.31 24.46
N GLY A 227 -15.02 -10.51 24.64
CA GLY A 227 -13.85 -10.84 25.47
C GLY A 227 -12.71 -11.55 24.73
N ARG A 228 -12.92 -11.95 23.47
CA ARG A 228 -11.94 -12.76 22.70
C ARG A 228 -10.78 -11.94 22.15
N GLY A 229 -11.03 -10.78 21.57
CA GLY A 229 -10.08 -9.98 20.81
C GLY A 229 -9.98 -10.36 19.33
N ALA A 230 -9.16 -9.65 18.57
CA ALA A 230 -8.99 -9.81 17.13
C ALA A 230 -8.00 -10.92 16.77
N ASP A 231 -8.26 -11.64 15.69
CA ASP A 231 -7.33 -12.62 15.13
C ASP A 231 -6.13 -11.94 14.50
N ILE A 232 -6.37 -10.86 13.75
CA ILE A 232 -5.35 -10.08 13.07
C ILE A 232 -5.60 -8.59 13.30
N VAL A 233 -4.53 -7.84 13.60
CA VAL A 233 -4.54 -6.38 13.66
C VAL A 233 -3.66 -5.83 12.54
N ILE A 234 -4.22 -5.02 11.66
CA ILE A 234 -3.52 -4.28 10.60
C ILE A 234 -3.00 -2.98 11.22
N GLU A 235 -1.73 -3.01 11.63
CA GLU A 235 -1.06 -1.97 12.40
C GLU A 235 -0.29 -1.02 11.48
N VAL A 236 -0.85 0.16 11.24
CA VAL A 236 -0.23 1.19 10.37
C VAL A 236 0.35 2.38 11.16
N GLY A 237 0.07 2.46 12.46
CA GLY A 237 0.50 3.58 13.29
C GLY A 237 1.95 3.47 13.78
N GLY A 238 2.40 2.27 14.10
CA GLY A 238 3.74 2.06 14.64
C GLY A 238 3.82 2.19 16.17
N SER A 239 4.89 2.76 16.70
CA SER A 239 5.16 2.78 18.15
C SER A 239 4.05 3.42 18.98
N GLY A 240 3.36 4.43 18.45
CA GLY A 240 2.28 5.11 19.16
C GLY A 240 1.00 4.29 19.35
N THR A 241 0.83 3.20 18.59
CA THR A 241 -0.38 2.36 18.64
C THR A 241 -0.10 0.88 18.91
N LEU A 242 1.13 0.42 18.71
CA LEU A 242 1.50 -1.00 18.76
C LEU A 242 1.15 -1.67 20.09
N SER A 243 1.34 -1.00 21.24
CA SER A 243 0.97 -1.57 22.55
C SER A 243 -0.54 -1.85 22.65
N LYS A 244 -1.38 -0.96 22.13
CA LYS A 244 -2.83 -1.17 22.08
C LYS A 244 -3.21 -2.24 21.06
N SER A 245 -2.52 -2.32 19.92
CA SER A 245 -2.72 -3.38 18.93
C SER A 245 -2.41 -4.76 19.50
N ILE A 246 -1.34 -4.89 20.29
CA ILE A 246 -1.02 -6.12 21.02
C ILE A 246 -2.14 -6.47 22.02
N ASN A 247 -2.70 -5.49 22.73
CA ASN A 247 -3.79 -5.71 23.68
C ASN A 247 -5.11 -6.09 22.99
N ALA A 248 -5.41 -5.51 21.83
CA ALA A 248 -6.61 -5.78 21.05
C ALA A 248 -6.63 -7.18 20.39
N ALA A 249 -5.44 -7.75 20.13
CA ALA A 249 -5.33 -9.07 19.56
C ALA A 249 -5.78 -10.15 20.55
N ARG A 250 -6.38 -11.25 20.08
CA ARG A 250 -6.70 -12.43 20.92
C ARG A 250 -5.45 -13.14 21.42
N LEU A 251 -5.59 -14.04 22.36
CA LEU A 251 -4.53 -14.98 22.72
C LEU A 251 -4.10 -15.78 21.46
N GLY A 252 -2.82 -15.76 21.14
CA GLY A 252 -2.27 -16.40 19.94
C GLY A 252 -2.59 -15.65 18.63
N GLY A 253 -3.08 -14.40 18.70
CA GLY A 253 -3.37 -13.58 17.53
C GLY A 253 -2.12 -12.99 16.86
N ALA A 254 -2.32 -12.25 15.77
CA ALA A 254 -1.26 -11.63 15.00
C ALA A 254 -1.43 -10.11 14.90
N VAL A 255 -0.32 -9.38 14.97
CA VAL A 255 -0.22 -7.96 14.67
C VAL A 255 0.68 -7.80 13.45
N ALA A 256 0.10 -7.40 12.33
CA ALA A 256 0.83 -7.09 11.11
C ALA A 256 1.34 -5.64 11.20
N LEU A 257 2.61 -5.46 11.55
CA LEU A 257 3.26 -4.16 11.70
C LEU A 257 3.69 -3.64 10.33
N ILE A 258 2.99 -2.64 9.82
CA ILE A 258 3.12 -2.12 8.46
C ILE A 258 3.69 -0.71 8.45
N GLY A 259 3.11 0.18 9.25
CA GLY A 259 3.38 1.61 9.18
C GLY A 259 4.00 2.19 10.45
N VAL A 260 4.45 3.44 10.30
CA VAL A 260 5.09 4.22 11.36
C VAL A 260 4.48 5.63 11.46
N ILE A 261 3.19 5.78 11.11
CA ILE A 261 2.50 7.08 11.03
C ILE A 261 2.51 7.82 12.38
N ALA A 262 2.40 7.08 13.49
CA ALA A 262 2.44 7.60 14.85
C ALA A 262 3.76 7.31 15.57
N GLY A 263 4.85 7.09 14.83
CA GLY A 263 6.20 6.93 15.34
C GLY A 263 6.90 5.66 14.88
N ALA A 264 8.20 5.78 14.60
CA ALA A 264 9.06 4.67 14.16
C ALA A 264 9.78 3.98 15.34
N SER A 265 9.89 4.62 16.51
CA SER A 265 10.56 4.08 17.69
C SER A 265 9.76 4.41 18.95
N GLY A 266 9.82 3.52 19.94
CA GLY A 266 9.12 3.69 21.21
C GLY A 266 9.25 2.46 22.10
N GLU A 267 8.80 2.57 23.35
CA GLU A 267 8.81 1.47 24.31
C GLU A 267 7.69 0.47 24.01
N ILE A 268 8.02 -0.82 24.02
CA ILE A 268 7.09 -1.92 23.81
C ILE A 268 7.12 -2.85 25.02
N ASN A 269 5.93 -3.19 25.53
CA ASN A 269 5.79 -4.21 26.58
C ASN A 269 5.96 -5.61 26.01
N THR A 270 7.19 -6.12 26.00
CA THR A 270 7.51 -7.46 25.48
C THR A 270 6.86 -8.59 26.30
N ALA A 271 6.60 -8.36 27.60
CA ALA A 271 5.90 -9.33 28.43
C ALA A 271 4.43 -9.54 27.99
N ALA A 272 3.78 -8.53 27.40
CA ALA A 272 2.45 -8.67 26.83
C ALA A 272 2.48 -9.58 25.59
N ILE A 273 3.50 -9.46 24.74
CA ILE A 273 3.72 -10.34 23.59
C ILE A 273 3.90 -11.79 24.03
N LEU A 274 4.83 -12.01 24.98
CA LEU A 274 5.16 -13.33 25.50
C LEU A 274 3.95 -14.01 26.15
N ARG A 275 3.31 -13.36 27.13
CA ARG A 275 2.22 -13.97 27.94
C ARG A 275 0.97 -14.22 27.11
N ARG A 276 0.74 -13.48 26.07
CA ARG A 276 -0.41 -13.62 25.17
C ARG A 276 -0.11 -14.40 23.90
N HIS A 277 1.13 -14.88 23.75
CA HIS A 277 1.56 -15.66 22.58
C HIS A 277 1.28 -14.93 21.26
N ILE A 278 1.50 -13.61 21.22
CA ILE A 278 1.22 -12.76 20.06
C ILE A 278 2.34 -12.86 19.03
N ARG A 279 1.99 -12.99 17.76
CA ARG A 279 2.92 -12.80 16.65
C ARG A 279 2.92 -11.32 16.24
N VAL A 280 4.06 -10.63 16.36
CA VAL A 280 4.25 -9.30 15.77
C VAL A 280 5.11 -9.47 14.54
N GLN A 281 4.49 -9.33 13.37
CA GLN A 281 5.13 -9.57 12.09
C GLN A 281 5.30 -8.27 11.31
N GLY A 282 6.55 -7.91 11.01
CA GLY A 282 6.85 -6.80 10.10
C GLY A 282 6.42 -7.13 8.66
N ILE A 283 5.72 -6.21 8.01
CA ILE A 283 5.24 -6.35 6.63
C ILE A 283 5.92 -5.30 5.77
N TYR A 284 6.71 -5.74 4.80
CA TYR A 284 7.35 -4.84 3.83
C TYR A 284 6.82 -5.12 2.42
N VAL A 285 5.61 -4.63 2.15
CA VAL A 285 4.87 -4.84 0.89
C VAL A 285 4.68 -6.34 0.58
N GLY A 286 5.20 -6.84 -0.54
CA GLY A 286 5.15 -8.24 -0.94
C GLY A 286 5.79 -8.46 -2.30
N SER A 287 5.87 -9.73 -2.70
CA SER A 287 6.47 -10.18 -3.95
C SER A 287 5.52 -9.99 -5.15
N ARG A 288 6.09 -10.12 -6.36
CA ARG A 288 5.30 -10.23 -7.59
C ARG A 288 4.33 -11.43 -7.54
N GLU A 289 4.78 -12.57 -7.03
CA GLU A 289 3.92 -13.76 -6.84
C GLU A 289 2.68 -13.43 -6.01
N MET A 290 2.84 -12.73 -4.89
CA MET A 290 1.73 -12.28 -4.05
C MET A 290 0.81 -11.32 -4.80
N PHE A 291 1.36 -10.46 -5.65
CA PHE A 291 0.58 -9.54 -6.47
C PHE A 291 -0.27 -10.30 -7.51
N GLU A 292 0.31 -11.29 -8.19
CA GLU A 292 -0.41 -12.13 -9.15
C GLU A 292 -1.52 -12.98 -8.49
N GLU A 293 -1.27 -13.52 -7.29
CA GLU A 293 -2.29 -14.23 -6.50
C GLU A 293 -3.43 -13.31 -6.07
N MET A 294 -3.08 -12.14 -5.56
CA MET A 294 -4.04 -11.12 -5.16
C MET A 294 -4.94 -10.71 -6.34
N ASN A 295 -4.35 -10.50 -7.53
CA ASN A 295 -5.10 -10.11 -8.71
C ASN A 295 -6.13 -11.17 -9.13
N ARG A 296 -5.79 -12.47 -9.01
CA ARG A 296 -6.76 -13.56 -9.25
C ARG A 296 -7.94 -13.48 -8.28
N ALA A 297 -7.68 -13.20 -7.00
CA ALA A 297 -8.75 -13.06 -6.01
C ALA A 297 -9.60 -11.80 -6.25
N ILE A 298 -8.98 -10.68 -6.62
CA ILE A 298 -9.66 -9.43 -7.01
C ILE A 298 -10.58 -9.69 -8.21
N GLU A 299 -10.10 -10.39 -9.23
CA GLU A 299 -10.85 -10.68 -10.44
C GLU A 299 -12.06 -11.58 -10.17
N VAL A 300 -11.89 -12.69 -9.47
CA VAL A 300 -12.97 -13.61 -9.11
C VAL A 300 -14.07 -12.93 -8.29
N ASN A 301 -13.70 -12.06 -7.36
CA ASN A 301 -14.65 -11.38 -6.47
C ASN A 301 -15.11 -10.01 -7.00
N GLN A 302 -14.64 -9.57 -8.17
CA GLN A 302 -14.94 -8.24 -8.75
C GLN A 302 -14.67 -7.10 -7.76
N MET A 303 -13.68 -7.29 -6.86
CA MET A 303 -13.34 -6.34 -5.82
C MET A 303 -12.77 -5.05 -6.43
N ARG A 304 -13.15 -3.90 -5.87
CA ARG A 304 -12.64 -2.58 -6.27
C ARG A 304 -12.04 -1.85 -5.07
N PRO A 305 -10.79 -1.36 -5.18
CA PRO A 305 -10.19 -0.52 -4.14
C PRO A 305 -10.92 0.81 -4.00
N ALA A 306 -11.05 1.30 -2.77
CA ALA A 306 -11.63 2.62 -2.51
C ALA A 306 -10.64 3.73 -2.92
N ILE A 307 -11.03 4.56 -3.88
CA ILE A 307 -10.30 5.75 -4.31
C ILE A 307 -10.92 6.97 -3.65
N GLY A 308 -10.15 7.67 -2.83
CA GLY A 308 -10.62 8.87 -2.11
C GLY A 308 -10.63 10.11 -2.99
N ARG A 309 -9.56 10.31 -3.77
CA ARG A 309 -9.46 11.45 -4.71
C ARG A 309 -8.43 11.18 -5.80
N SER A 310 -8.77 11.60 -7.02
CA SER A 310 -7.88 11.62 -8.17
C SER A 310 -7.51 13.05 -8.55
N PHE A 311 -6.26 13.27 -8.97
CA PHE A 311 -5.71 14.54 -9.45
C PHE A 311 -5.24 14.39 -10.89
N GLY A 312 -5.09 15.47 -11.62
CA GLY A 312 -4.42 15.47 -12.91
C GLY A 312 -2.89 15.47 -12.76
N PHE A 313 -2.18 15.11 -13.83
CA PHE A 313 -0.71 15.07 -13.85
C PHE A 313 -0.07 16.39 -13.38
N GLU A 314 -0.60 17.52 -13.86
CA GLU A 314 -0.11 18.86 -13.52
C GLU A 314 -0.36 19.24 -12.04
N GLU A 315 -1.20 18.47 -11.34
CA GLU A 315 -1.57 18.69 -9.95
C GLU A 315 -0.80 17.82 -8.94
N ALA A 316 0.29 17.16 -9.37
CA ALA A 316 1.04 16.23 -8.52
C ALA A 316 1.42 16.83 -7.16
N GLY A 317 1.89 18.09 -7.11
CA GLY A 317 2.18 18.78 -5.85
C GLY A 317 0.95 18.96 -4.94
N ALA A 318 -0.24 19.18 -5.52
CA ALA A 318 -1.48 19.24 -4.76
C ALA A 318 -1.89 17.87 -4.22
N ALA A 319 -1.67 16.79 -4.99
CA ALA A 319 -1.91 15.42 -4.55
C ALA A 319 -1.04 15.03 -3.34
N TYR A 320 0.25 15.38 -3.35
CA TYR A 320 1.14 15.19 -2.21
C TYR A 320 0.67 15.95 -0.97
N ARG A 321 0.32 17.24 -1.08
CA ARG A 321 -0.21 18.03 0.04
C ARG A 321 -1.54 17.49 0.55
N TYR A 322 -2.40 17.00 -0.34
CA TYR A 322 -3.66 16.37 0.06
C TYR A 322 -3.42 15.06 0.82
N LEU A 323 -2.47 14.22 0.40
CA LEU A 323 -2.10 13.02 1.15
C LEU A 323 -1.54 13.38 2.54
N GLU A 324 -0.67 14.41 2.61
CA GLU A 324 -0.07 14.89 3.87
C GLU A 324 -1.11 15.38 4.88
N SER A 325 -2.16 16.05 4.41
CA SER A 325 -3.24 16.55 5.28
C SER A 325 -4.03 15.44 5.98
N ALA A 326 -3.85 14.19 5.56
CA ALA A 326 -4.50 12.99 6.11
C ALA A 326 -6.04 13.07 6.15
N VAL A 327 -6.68 13.94 5.37
CA VAL A 327 -8.17 14.07 5.30
C VAL A 327 -8.81 13.00 4.43
N HIS A 328 -8.03 12.32 3.57
CA HIS A 328 -8.50 11.30 2.64
C HIS A 328 -8.99 10.02 3.34
N THR A 329 -9.84 9.28 2.65
CA THR A 329 -10.18 7.88 2.93
C THR A 329 -9.82 7.07 1.67
N GLY A 330 -9.22 5.87 1.84
CA GLY A 330 -8.75 5.08 0.70
C GLY A 330 -7.50 5.65 0.05
N LYS A 331 -7.36 5.49 -1.27
CA LYS A 331 -6.17 5.87 -2.04
C LYS A 331 -6.30 7.25 -2.69
N VAL A 332 -5.16 7.89 -2.87
CA VAL A 332 -5.01 9.15 -3.64
C VAL A 332 -4.27 8.82 -4.93
N THR A 333 -4.77 9.24 -6.08
CA THR A 333 -4.23 8.91 -7.40
C THR A 333 -3.94 10.16 -8.23
N ILE A 334 -3.09 10.00 -9.25
CA ILE A 334 -2.75 11.00 -10.25
C ILE A 334 -2.95 10.36 -11.63
N ARG A 335 -3.79 10.95 -12.48
CA ARG A 335 -4.01 10.54 -13.88
C ARG A 335 -3.00 11.21 -14.79
N ILE A 336 -2.45 10.44 -15.73
CA ILE A 336 -1.40 10.88 -16.64
C ILE A 336 -1.94 10.97 -18.07
#